data_bbdb2c4f327beabfbe97ba95d04f72c8
#
_entry.id   bbdb2c4f327beabfbe97ba95d04f72c8
#
_cell.length_a   1.000
_cell.length_b   1.000
_cell.length_c   1.000
_cell.angle_alpha   90.00
_cell.angle_beta   90.00
_cell.angle_gamma   90.00
#
_symmetry.space_group_name_H-M   'P 1'
#
loop_
_entity.id
_entity.type
_entity.pdbx_description
1 polymer ?
#
loop_
_entity_poly.entity_id
_entity_poly.type
_entity_poly.pdbx_seq_one_letter_code
_entity_poly.pdbx_strand_id
1 'polypeptide(L)'
;MSRRRIRSILAACVAAVLAAVGLTVTTASAAAGCRVTYSVTNEWPGGFGANVNVDNLGDPINGWRLTWSFGAGQTITQLWSGSHTQSGANVTVTNASWNAGIPTNGSVSFGFNAAMSGTNNPVPTSFTLNGTVCTGTTNPTTGPPTTSPSPT
;
A
#
# COMPACT_ATOMS: atom_id res chain seq x y z
N MET A 1 -79.84 43.21 -25.36
CA MET A 1 -78.98 44.15 -26.01
C MET A 1 -77.63 44.17 -25.31
N SER A 2 -76.56 44.21 -25.93
CA SER A 2 -75.16 44.22 -25.55
C SER A 2 -74.49 42.86 -25.46
N ARG A 3 -73.87 42.60 -26.54
CA ARG A 3 -72.96 41.45 -26.66
C ARG A 3 -71.62 41.83 -26.04
N ARG A 4 -71.32 41.28 -24.91
CA ARG A 4 -69.95 41.36 -24.35
C ARG A 4 -69.12 40.26 -24.88
N ARG A 5 -68.16 40.67 -25.63
CA ARG A 5 -67.12 39.78 -26.15
C ARG A 5 -66.19 39.35 -25.00
N ILE A 6 -66.21 38.09 -24.68
CA ILE A 6 -65.23 37.50 -23.78
C ILE A 6 -63.95 37.35 -24.59
N ARG A 7 -63.00 38.17 -24.29
CA ARG A 7 -61.66 38.03 -24.80
C ARG A 7 -60.92 37.06 -23.86
N SER A 8 -60.73 35.91 -24.35
CA SER A 8 -59.88 34.89 -23.72
C SER A 8 -58.45 35.41 -23.67
N ILE A 9 -57.99 35.72 -22.48
CA ILE A 9 -56.58 35.95 -22.22
C ILE A 9 -55.97 34.62 -21.97
N LEU A 10 -55.29 34.10 -22.98
CA LEU A 10 -54.40 32.99 -22.83
C LEU A 10 -53.19 33.49 -22.04
N ALA A 11 -53.20 33.27 -20.73
CA ALA A 11 -52.02 33.38 -19.91
C ALA A 11 -51.11 32.17 -20.24
N ALA A 12 -50.10 32.40 -21.03
CA ALA A 12 -49.04 31.46 -21.23
C ALA A 12 -48.22 31.35 -19.94
N CYS A 13 -48.51 30.38 -19.14
CA CYS A 13 -47.65 29.98 -18.06
C CYS A 13 -46.40 29.33 -18.66
N VAL A 14 -45.36 30.12 -18.87
CA VAL A 14 -44.03 29.62 -19.12
C VAL A 14 -43.52 29.07 -17.79
N ALA A 15 -43.73 27.79 -17.56
CA ALA A 15 -43.08 27.08 -16.49
C ALA A 15 -41.60 26.98 -16.85
N ALA A 16 -40.81 27.88 -16.30
CA ALA A 16 -39.36 27.72 -16.32
C ALA A 16 -38.99 26.53 -15.43
N VAL A 17 -38.83 25.38 -16.05
CA VAL A 17 -38.21 24.22 -15.41
C VAL A 17 -36.73 24.54 -15.29
N LEU A 18 -36.35 25.11 -14.16
CA LEU A 18 -34.96 25.15 -13.75
C LEU A 18 -34.51 23.71 -13.44
N ALA A 19 -33.96 23.04 -14.44
CA ALA A 19 -33.21 21.83 -14.24
C ALA A 19 -31.97 22.20 -13.42
N ALA A 20 -32.05 22.05 -12.11
CA ALA A 20 -30.89 22.04 -11.24
C ALA A 20 -30.07 20.80 -11.61
N VAL A 21 -29.13 20.97 -12.52
CA VAL A 21 -28.08 19.99 -12.75
C VAL A 21 -27.22 20.02 -11.49
N GLY A 22 -27.54 19.16 -10.55
CA GLY A 22 -26.70 18.90 -9.41
C GLY A 22 -25.39 18.32 -9.92
N LEU A 23 -24.35 19.13 -9.97
CA LEU A 23 -22.98 18.65 -10.11
C LEU A 23 -22.68 17.83 -8.86
N THR A 24 -22.86 16.54 -8.94
CA THR A 24 -22.30 15.62 -7.96
C THR A 24 -20.79 15.67 -8.15
N VAL A 25 -20.12 16.44 -7.33
CA VAL A 25 -18.67 16.37 -7.20
C VAL A 25 -18.40 15.00 -6.57
N THR A 26 -18.17 13.99 -7.38
CA THR A 26 -17.58 12.77 -6.92
C THR A 26 -16.15 13.14 -6.54
N THR A 27 -15.91 13.31 -5.24
CA THR A 27 -14.54 13.30 -4.73
C THR A 27 -14.03 11.91 -5.04
N ALA A 28 -13.19 11.80 -6.05
CA ALA A 28 -12.41 10.61 -6.27
C ALA A 28 -11.51 10.47 -5.04
N SER A 29 -11.93 9.64 -4.08
CA SER A 29 -11.06 9.19 -3.02
C SER A 29 -9.93 8.46 -3.73
N ALA A 30 -8.70 8.95 -3.61
CA ALA A 30 -7.55 8.23 -4.11
C ALA A 30 -7.59 6.84 -3.47
N ALA A 31 -7.56 5.79 -4.29
CA ALA A 31 -7.67 4.44 -3.80
C ALA A 31 -6.50 4.21 -2.82
N ALA A 32 -6.83 3.83 -1.59
CA ALA A 32 -5.83 3.36 -0.65
C ALA A 32 -5.12 2.19 -1.32
N GLY A 33 -3.87 2.38 -1.70
CA GLY A 33 -3.11 1.38 -2.44
C GLY A 33 -1.67 1.39 -1.98
N CYS A 34 -1.06 0.22 -1.98
CA CYS A 34 0.34 0.04 -1.66
C CYS A 34 0.91 -1.17 -2.39
N ARG A 35 2.20 -1.14 -2.60
CA ARG A 35 2.97 -2.27 -3.11
C ARG A 35 4.13 -2.54 -2.18
N VAL A 36 4.39 -3.80 -1.91
CA VAL A 36 5.53 -4.22 -1.10
C VAL A 36 6.45 -5.10 -1.93
N THR A 37 7.73 -4.76 -1.93
CA THR A 37 8.79 -5.58 -2.48
C THR A 37 9.62 -6.14 -1.33
N TYR A 38 9.59 -7.45 -1.16
CA TYR A 38 10.36 -8.17 -0.16
C TYR A 38 11.48 -8.94 -0.84
N SER A 39 12.72 -8.70 -0.44
CA SER A 39 13.90 -9.32 -1.03
C SER A 39 14.78 -9.93 0.06
N VAL A 40 15.05 -11.21 -0.04
CA VAL A 40 16.09 -11.86 0.76
C VAL A 40 17.44 -11.42 0.18
N THR A 41 18.27 -10.81 0.98
CA THR A 41 19.55 -10.25 0.52
C THR A 41 20.70 -11.24 0.66
N ASN A 42 20.64 -12.06 1.68
CA ASN A 42 21.62 -13.12 1.93
C ASN A 42 21.05 -14.15 2.91
N GLU A 43 21.60 -15.33 2.87
CA GLU A 43 21.28 -16.42 3.79
C GLU A 43 22.56 -17.04 4.34
N TRP A 44 22.48 -17.51 5.57
CA TRP A 44 23.55 -18.25 6.26
C TRP A 44 22.94 -19.36 7.10
N PRO A 45 23.71 -20.32 7.60
CA PRO A 45 23.18 -21.35 8.48
C PRO A 45 22.45 -20.74 9.68
N GLY A 46 21.15 -21.00 9.78
CA GLY A 46 20.30 -20.54 10.89
C GLY A 46 19.76 -19.13 10.77
N GLY A 47 19.96 -18.41 9.66
CA GLY A 47 19.44 -17.06 9.50
C GLY A 47 19.49 -16.51 8.09
N PHE A 48 18.91 -15.33 7.94
CA PHE A 48 18.89 -14.58 6.67
C PHE A 48 18.77 -13.10 6.91
N GLY A 49 19.16 -12.33 5.90
CA GLY A 49 18.88 -10.89 5.80
C GLY A 49 17.81 -10.62 4.77
N ALA A 50 16.98 -9.62 5.01
CA ALA A 50 15.98 -9.18 4.06
C ALA A 50 15.88 -7.66 4.01
N ASN A 51 15.49 -7.16 2.85
CA ASN A 51 15.12 -5.79 2.63
C ASN A 51 13.66 -5.70 2.18
N VAL A 52 12.94 -4.73 2.71
CA VAL A 52 11.54 -4.51 2.39
C VAL A 52 11.37 -3.07 1.92
N ASN A 53 10.83 -2.90 0.72
CA ASN A 53 10.44 -1.61 0.17
C ASN A 53 8.92 -1.51 0.15
N VAL A 54 8.39 -0.39 0.62
CA VAL A 54 6.96 -0.10 0.65
C VAL A 54 6.71 1.12 -0.20
N ASP A 55 5.96 0.94 -1.29
CA ASP A 55 5.52 2.02 -2.16
C ASP A 55 4.09 2.43 -1.77
N ASN A 56 3.89 3.71 -1.53
CA ASN A 56 2.56 4.28 -1.31
C ASN A 56 1.94 4.69 -2.65
N LEU A 57 0.88 4.01 -3.06
CA LEU A 57 0.13 4.29 -4.29
C LEU A 57 -1.18 5.06 -4.02
N GLY A 58 -1.45 5.35 -2.75
CA GLY A 58 -2.63 6.08 -2.30
C GLY A 58 -2.30 7.50 -1.82
N ASP A 59 -3.13 8.01 -0.93
CA ASP A 59 -2.93 9.31 -0.29
C ASP A 59 -1.65 9.36 0.55
N PRO A 60 -1.07 10.56 0.78
CA PRO A 60 0.10 10.70 1.63
C PRO A 60 -0.11 10.09 3.01
N ILE A 61 0.86 9.35 3.48
CA ILE A 61 0.85 8.69 4.79
C ILE A 61 1.76 9.48 5.74
N ASN A 62 1.28 9.71 6.95
CA ASN A 62 2.09 10.20 8.06
C ASN A 62 1.96 9.23 9.24
N GLY A 63 2.95 8.39 9.37
CA GLY A 63 2.94 7.24 10.27
C GLY A 63 2.49 5.96 9.56
N TRP A 64 3.39 5.00 9.41
CA TRP A 64 3.10 3.73 8.75
C TRP A 64 3.32 2.53 9.67
N ARG A 65 2.50 1.54 9.43
CA ARG A 65 2.56 0.22 10.07
C ARG A 65 2.39 -0.84 8.99
N LEU A 66 3.40 -1.67 8.81
CA LEU A 66 3.36 -2.81 7.91
C LEU A 66 3.25 -4.10 8.71
N THR A 67 2.36 -4.99 8.30
CA THR A 67 2.18 -6.31 8.95
C THR A 67 2.26 -7.43 7.92
N TRP A 68 2.80 -8.57 8.36
CA TRP A 68 2.82 -9.82 7.60
C TRP A 68 2.94 -11.01 8.54
N SER A 69 2.82 -12.21 7.99
CA SER A 69 3.07 -13.44 8.72
C SER A 69 4.17 -14.25 8.04
N PHE A 70 5.09 -14.77 8.83
CA PHE A 70 6.07 -15.74 8.36
C PHE A 70 5.47 -17.14 8.23
N GLY A 71 5.93 -17.91 7.23
CA GLY A 71 5.39 -19.25 6.96
C GLY A 71 6.15 -20.41 7.58
N ALA A 72 7.33 -20.18 8.18
CA ALA A 72 8.22 -21.26 8.64
C ALA A 72 8.91 -20.97 9.99
N GLY A 73 8.26 -20.21 10.86
CA GLY A 73 8.79 -19.94 12.20
C GLY A 73 10.01 -19.01 12.24
N GLN A 74 10.21 -18.21 11.20
CA GLN A 74 11.26 -17.19 11.17
C GLN A 74 11.06 -16.18 12.29
N THR A 75 12.15 -15.69 12.88
CA THR A 75 12.12 -14.72 13.98
C THR A 75 13.08 -13.58 13.70
N ILE A 76 12.60 -12.35 13.69
CA ILE A 76 13.43 -11.16 13.51
C ILE A 76 14.34 -10.99 14.72
N THR A 77 15.64 -10.87 14.47
CA THR A 77 16.67 -10.69 15.50
C THR A 77 17.19 -9.27 15.56
N GLN A 78 17.15 -8.55 14.45
CA GLN A 78 17.58 -7.17 14.33
C GLN A 78 16.82 -6.49 13.19
N LEU A 79 16.40 -5.24 13.38
CA LEU A 79 15.73 -4.44 12.37
C LEU A 79 16.27 -3.00 12.41
N TRP A 80 16.42 -2.39 11.25
CA TRP A 80 16.84 -1.00 11.09
C TRP A 80 15.85 -0.23 10.22
N SER A 81 15.84 1.10 10.38
CA SER A 81 14.90 2.03 9.72
C SER A 81 13.43 1.84 10.13
N GLY A 82 13.21 1.30 11.31
CA GLY A 82 11.89 1.09 11.91
C GLY A 82 12.00 0.39 13.25
N SER A 83 10.85 0.08 13.82
CA SER A 83 10.73 -0.73 15.04
C SER A 83 9.82 -1.91 14.76
N HIS A 84 10.06 -3.06 15.39
CA HIS A 84 9.22 -4.23 15.18
C HIS A 84 8.71 -4.83 16.48
N THR A 85 7.58 -5.50 16.38
CA THR A 85 7.09 -6.47 17.34
C THR A 85 6.73 -7.74 16.60
N GLN A 86 6.96 -8.88 17.24
CA GLN A 86 6.62 -10.17 16.67
C GLN A 86 5.94 -11.04 17.72
N SER A 87 4.84 -11.68 17.34
CA SER A 87 4.11 -12.66 18.15
C SER A 87 3.88 -13.90 17.30
N GLY A 88 4.64 -14.97 17.60
CA GLY A 88 4.64 -16.15 16.74
C GLY A 88 5.04 -15.80 15.31
N ALA A 89 4.20 -16.15 14.35
CA ALA A 89 4.43 -15.83 12.94
C ALA A 89 4.15 -14.37 12.59
N ASN A 90 3.34 -13.66 13.38
CA ASN A 90 2.85 -12.33 13.04
C ASN A 90 3.87 -11.25 13.38
N VAL A 91 4.25 -10.48 12.39
CA VAL A 91 5.19 -9.36 12.48
C VAL A 91 4.46 -8.05 12.25
N THR A 92 4.80 -7.06 13.06
CA THR A 92 4.41 -5.67 12.86
C THR A 92 5.65 -4.80 12.85
N VAL A 93 5.83 -3.99 11.81
CA VAL A 93 6.89 -2.99 11.71
C VAL A 93 6.25 -1.61 11.63
N THR A 94 6.78 -0.69 12.41
CA THR A 94 6.35 0.71 12.44
C THR A 94 7.51 1.62 12.05
N ASN A 95 7.20 2.82 11.58
CA ASN A 95 8.19 3.81 11.17
C ASN A 95 9.16 4.19 12.31
N ALA A 96 10.35 4.59 11.92
CA ALA A 96 11.24 5.37 12.75
C ALA A 96 10.76 6.85 12.81
N SER A 97 11.27 7.63 13.74
CA SER A 97 10.87 9.05 13.90
C SER A 97 11.13 9.91 12.66
N TRP A 98 12.09 9.54 11.83
CA TRP A 98 12.55 10.31 10.67
C TRP A 98 11.96 9.86 9.33
N ASN A 99 11.25 8.72 9.26
CA ASN A 99 10.70 8.18 8.02
C ASN A 99 9.19 7.91 8.06
N ALA A 100 8.48 8.61 8.93
CA ALA A 100 7.04 8.42 9.09
C ALA A 100 6.22 8.85 7.87
N GLY A 101 6.71 9.81 7.09
CA GLY A 101 6.01 10.35 5.93
C GLY A 101 6.30 9.54 4.66
N ILE A 102 5.26 9.11 3.96
CA ILE A 102 5.36 8.53 2.62
C ILE A 102 4.39 9.28 1.71
N PRO A 103 4.88 10.18 0.86
CA PRO A 103 4.01 10.89 -0.08
C PRO A 103 3.37 9.93 -1.08
N THR A 104 2.33 10.37 -1.77
CA THR A 104 1.76 9.64 -2.90
C THR A 104 2.85 9.34 -3.93
N ASN A 105 2.95 8.09 -4.36
CA ASN A 105 4.02 7.56 -5.22
C ASN A 105 5.43 7.62 -4.59
N GLY A 106 5.52 7.93 -3.31
CA GLY A 106 6.76 7.80 -2.55
C GLY A 106 6.96 6.41 -1.99
N SER A 107 8.14 6.15 -1.46
CA SER A 107 8.48 4.87 -0.86
C SER A 107 9.31 5.02 0.41
N VAL A 108 9.30 3.98 1.21
CA VAL A 108 10.15 3.80 2.38
C VAL A 108 10.71 2.40 2.37
N SER A 109 11.95 2.26 2.85
CA SER A 109 12.60 0.96 2.97
C SER A 109 13.09 0.72 4.39
N PHE A 110 13.06 -0.53 4.79
CA PHE A 110 13.71 -1.01 5.99
C PHE A 110 14.34 -2.38 5.74
N GLY A 111 15.23 -2.80 6.61
CA GLY A 111 15.83 -4.10 6.49
C GLY A 111 15.91 -4.80 7.85
N PHE A 112 16.12 -6.10 7.82
CA PHE A 112 16.23 -6.88 9.04
C PHE A 112 17.08 -8.14 8.83
N ASN A 113 17.59 -8.65 9.94
CA ASN A 113 18.13 -9.98 10.06
C ASN A 113 17.12 -10.84 10.84
N ALA A 114 17.00 -12.09 10.47
CA ALA A 114 16.12 -13.04 11.12
C ALA A 114 16.77 -14.40 11.28
N ALA A 115 16.38 -15.11 12.34
CA ALA A 115 16.69 -16.50 12.53
C ALA A 115 15.69 -17.37 11.77
N MET A 116 16.14 -18.52 11.28
CA MET A 116 15.29 -19.55 10.68
C MET A 116 15.74 -20.95 11.13
N SER A 117 14.80 -21.88 11.18
CA SER A 117 15.08 -23.28 11.45
C SER A 117 15.31 -24.03 10.14
N GLY A 118 16.47 -24.65 9.99
CA GLY A 118 16.82 -25.37 8.76
C GLY A 118 17.07 -24.44 7.58
N THR A 119 16.65 -24.88 6.40
CA THR A 119 16.88 -24.18 5.12
C THR A 119 15.58 -23.66 4.48
N ASN A 120 14.46 -23.81 5.17
CA ASN A 120 13.17 -23.37 4.65
C ASN A 120 12.89 -21.92 5.01
N ASN A 121 12.98 -21.03 4.03
CA ASN A 121 12.76 -19.60 4.18
C ASN A 121 11.73 -19.09 3.15
N PRO A 122 10.45 -19.49 3.29
CA PRO A 122 9.43 -19.01 2.38
C PRO A 122 9.23 -17.51 2.55
N VAL A 123 9.10 -16.81 1.44
CA VAL A 123 8.80 -15.39 1.41
C VAL A 123 7.35 -15.16 1.81
N PRO A 124 7.05 -14.15 2.65
CA PRO A 124 5.66 -13.80 2.96
C PRO A 124 4.85 -13.47 1.72
N THR A 125 3.62 -13.93 1.67
CA THR A 125 2.75 -13.80 0.48
C THR A 125 1.77 -12.63 0.58
N SER A 126 1.58 -12.06 1.76
CA SER A 126 0.63 -10.97 1.98
C SER A 126 1.19 -9.95 2.97
N PHE A 127 1.00 -8.69 2.63
CA PHE A 127 1.39 -7.55 3.45
C PHE A 127 0.21 -6.59 3.60
N THR A 128 0.09 -5.96 4.77
CA THR A 128 -0.94 -4.97 5.05
C THR A 128 -0.28 -3.69 5.56
N LEU A 129 -0.55 -2.58 4.89
CA LEU A 129 -0.08 -1.25 5.27
C LEU A 129 -1.25 -0.44 5.84
N ASN A 130 -1.17 -0.05 7.11
CA ASN A 130 -2.23 0.71 7.79
C ASN A 130 -3.64 0.12 7.59
N GLY A 131 -3.77 -1.22 7.60
CA GLY A 131 -5.03 -1.92 7.40
C GLY A 131 -5.41 -2.19 5.94
N THR A 132 -4.65 -1.70 4.97
CA THR A 132 -4.88 -1.96 3.53
C THR A 132 -3.97 -3.07 3.04
N VAL A 133 -4.54 -4.10 2.41
CA VAL A 133 -3.76 -5.17 1.79
C VAL A 133 -3.02 -4.62 0.57
N CYS A 134 -1.70 -4.79 0.56
CA CYS A 134 -0.85 -4.34 -0.54
C CYS A 134 -0.77 -5.38 -1.65
N THR A 135 -0.57 -4.90 -2.87
CA THR A 135 -0.04 -5.75 -3.93
C THR A 135 1.41 -6.06 -3.60
N GLY A 136 1.80 -7.33 -3.66
CA GLY A 136 3.16 -7.74 -3.33
C GLY A 136 3.90 -8.25 -4.56
N THR A 137 5.14 -7.84 -4.73
CA THR A 137 6.13 -8.59 -5.49
C THR A 137 7.12 -9.17 -4.51
N THR A 138 7.07 -10.47 -4.36
CA THR A 138 8.09 -11.22 -3.68
C THR A 138 9.13 -11.57 -4.74
N ASN A 139 10.31 -11.00 -4.63
CA ASN A 139 11.42 -11.41 -5.47
C ASN A 139 12.17 -12.52 -4.74
N PRO A 140 12.02 -13.79 -5.14
CA PRO A 140 12.86 -14.85 -4.58
C PRO A 140 14.31 -14.50 -4.91
N THR A 141 15.18 -14.66 -3.95
CA THR A 141 16.61 -14.45 -4.10
C THR A 141 17.09 -15.04 -5.41
N THR A 142 17.57 -14.20 -6.29
CA THR A 142 18.51 -14.67 -7.30
C THR A 142 19.75 -15.13 -6.55
N GLY A 143 20.12 -16.38 -6.73
CA GLY A 143 21.27 -17.03 -6.11
C GLY A 143 22.55 -16.19 -6.16
N PRO A 144 23.64 -16.67 -5.50
CA PRO A 144 24.85 -15.90 -5.33
C PRO A 144 25.33 -15.33 -6.67
N PRO A 145 25.94 -14.13 -6.68
CA PRO A 145 26.42 -13.54 -7.91
C PRO A 145 27.41 -14.53 -8.54
N THR A 146 27.04 -15.04 -9.70
CA THR A 146 27.98 -15.75 -10.54
C THR A 146 29.05 -14.76 -10.92
N THR A 147 30.22 -14.90 -10.32
CA THR A 147 31.43 -14.25 -10.80
C THR A 147 31.65 -14.71 -12.23
N SER A 148 31.34 -13.84 -13.17
CA SER A 148 31.71 -14.02 -14.55
C SER A 148 33.23 -14.11 -14.62
N PRO A 149 33.81 -15.15 -15.21
CA PRO A 149 35.25 -15.20 -15.40
C PRO A 149 35.65 -14.05 -16.34
N SER A 150 36.56 -13.21 -15.86
CA SER A 150 37.20 -12.20 -16.66
C SER A 150 37.93 -12.90 -17.82
N PRO A 151 37.76 -12.45 -19.10
CA PRO A 151 38.53 -12.99 -20.18
C PRO A 151 40.00 -12.57 -20.02
N THR A 152 40.85 -13.55 -19.98
CA THR A 152 42.30 -13.37 -20.09
C THR A 152 42.67 -13.01 -21.52
#